data_4002b1f4693b59a7dd3f3af3e2ce846a
#
_entry.id   4002b1f4693b59a7dd3f3af3e2ce846a
#
_cell.length_a   1.000
_cell.length_b   1.000
_cell.length_c   1.000
_cell.angle_alpha   90.00
_cell.angle_beta   90.00
_cell.angle_gamma   90.00
#
_symmetry.space_group_name_H-M   'P 1'
#
loop_
_entity.id
_entity.type
_entity.pdbx_description
1 polymer ?
#
loop_
_entity_poly.entity_id
_entity_poly.type
_entity_poly.pdbx_seq_one_letter_code
_entity_poly.pdbx_strand_id
1 'polypeptide(L)'
;MTPEHTPERSPSQRARRAKLRADGTPARVTRRRPETRGRLLDAAFGVFATRGFGRVSIEEVCEAAGYTRGAFYSNFDTLDELFFALYTERSELLAHQVAAGLTLPPSDIPELVAQAVQALMVDRDWILVSTDFRLYAARNPEVAAALRAHRNKLRDAIAASLTPAIDRSGLPASLQTPDGLARAVMAIHDGATTELLLDNDPARFRSWLADLLTALLEPRQTRTSAPAKHPAPNSH
;
A
#
# COMPACT_ATOMS: atom_id res chain seq x y z
N MET A 1 21.18 -52.82 34.52
CA MET A 1 20.44 -51.69 35.13
C MET A 1 20.81 -50.44 34.36
N THR A 2 20.03 -50.14 33.34
CA THR A 2 20.22 -49.00 32.43
C THR A 2 19.20 -47.89 32.80
N PRO A 3 19.57 -46.64 33.00
CA PRO A 3 18.60 -45.58 33.34
C PRO A 3 17.86 -45.11 32.07
N GLU A 4 16.54 -45.10 32.16
CA GLU A 4 15.63 -44.53 31.16
C GLU A 4 15.87 -43.03 30.96
N HIS A 5 16.08 -42.70 29.71
CA HIS A 5 16.25 -41.30 29.26
C HIS A 5 14.86 -40.70 28.97
N THR A 6 14.32 -39.89 29.86
CA THR A 6 13.12 -39.11 29.64
C THR A 6 13.45 -37.90 28.76
N PRO A 7 12.79 -37.69 27.59
CA PRO A 7 13.08 -36.53 26.73
C PRO A 7 12.54 -35.24 27.36
N GLU A 8 13.44 -34.28 27.59
CA GLU A 8 13.10 -32.91 27.98
C GLU A 8 12.30 -32.22 26.87
N ARG A 9 11.11 -31.79 27.20
CA ARG A 9 10.23 -31.06 26.27
C ARG A 9 10.74 -29.63 26.12
N SER A 10 10.89 -29.19 24.86
CA SER A 10 11.30 -27.86 24.42
C SER A 10 10.45 -26.74 25.04
N PRO A 11 11.03 -25.59 25.41
CA PRO A 11 10.33 -24.44 26.03
C PRO A 11 9.16 -23.87 25.23
N SER A 12 9.13 -24.08 23.91
CA SER A 12 8.09 -23.57 23.01
C SER A 12 6.71 -24.25 23.17
N GLN A 13 6.65 -25.42 23.82
CA GLN A 13 5.38 -26.12 24.07
C GLN A 13 4.67 -25.71 25.38
N ARG A 14 5.33 -24.95 26.26
CA ARG A 14 4.70 -24.45 27.51
C ARG A 14 3.83 -23.20 27.33
N ALA A 15 3.91 -22.48 26.21
CA ALA A 15 3.25 -21.19 26.01
C ALA A 15 1.78 -21.29 25.53
N ARG A 16 1.22 -22.46 25.27
CA ARG A 16 -0.14 -22.63 24.73
C ARG A 16 -1.15 -23.23 25.71
N ARG A 17 -1.05 -22.97 27.00
CA ARG A 17 -2.19 -23.22 27.91
C ARG A 17 -3.07 -21.99 27.99
N ALA A 18 -4.17 -21.98 27.23
CA ALA A 18 -5.27 -21.03 27.47
C ALA A 18 -5.68 -21.11 28.95
N LYS A 19 -5.65 -19.97 29.66
CA LYS A 19 -6.18 -19.87 31.00
C LYS A 19 -7.69 -20.05 30.94
N LEU A 20 -8.20 -21.18 31.43
CA LEU A 20 -9.61 -21.40 31.68
C LEU A 20 -9.96 -20.75 33.03
N ARG A 21 -11.18 -20.21 33.15
CA ARG A 21 -11.74 -19.80 34.43
C ARG A 21 -12.07 -21.03 35.28
N ALA A 22 -12.29 -20.84 36.61
CA ALA A 22 -12.61 -21.91 37.54
C ALA A 22 -13.92 -22.67 37.18
N ASP A 23 -14.75 -22.12 36.31
CA ASP A 23 -16.01 -22.67 35.80
C ASP A 23 -15.86 -23.40 34.45
N GLY A 24 -14.63 -23.58 33.94
CA GLY A 24 -14.34 -24.28 32.65
C GLY A 24 -14.63 -23.46 31.38
N THR A 25 -15.13 -22.22 31.51
CA THR A 25 -15.39 -21.37 30.35
C THR A 25 -14.11 -20.71 29.82
N PRO A 26 -13.90 -20.62 28.47
CA PRO A 26 -12.75 -19.93 27.93
C PRO A 26 -12.78 -18.47 28.39
N ALA A 27 -11.68 -18.02 28.99
CA ALA A 27 -11.53 -16.64 29.41
C ALA A 27 -11.74 -15.72 28.19
N ARG A 28 -12.57 -14.68 28.37
CA ARG A 28 -12.98 -13.67 27.38
C ARG A 28 -11.79 -12.84 26.89
N VAL A 29 -10.80 -13.52 26.25
CA VAL A 29 -9.56 -12.92 25.74
C VAL A 29 -9.74 -12.36 24.32
N THR A 30 -10.82 -12.73 23.61
CA THR A 30 -10.94 -12.54 22.18
C THR A 30 -11.39 -11.16 21.71
N ARG A 31 -12.03 -10.34 22.55
CA ARG A 31 -12.46 -8.98 22.15
C ARG A 31 -11.47 -7.86 22.48
N ARG A 32 -10.66 -8.00 23.51
CA ARG A 32 -9.70 -6.96 23.95
C ARG A 32 -8.46 -6.85 23.07
N ARG A 33 -7.99 -7.95 22.50
CA ARG A 33 -6.73 -7.95 21.72
C ARG A 33 -6.85 -7.21 20.38
N PRO A 34 -7.90 -7.40 19.56
CA PRO A 34 -8.12 -6.60 18.35
C PRO A 34 -8.31 -5.11 18.67
N GLU A 35 -9.01 -4.77 19.73
CA GLU A 35 -9.22 -3.38 20.16
C GLU A 35 -7.91 -2.72 20.59
N THR A 36 -7.07 -3.40 21.39
CA THR A 36 -5.76 -2.89 21.79
C THR A 36 -4.84 -2.70 20.59
N ARG A 37 -4.87 -3.67 19.66
CA ARG A 37 -4.07 -3.59 18.43
C ARG A 37 -4.48 -2.40 17.56
N GLY A 38 -5.78 -2.18 17.36
CA GLY A 38 -6.29 -1.03 16.60
C GLY A 38 -5.86 0.30 17.24
N ARG A 39 -6.03 0.46 18.55
CA ARG A 39 -5.62 1.69 19.25
C ARG A 39 -4.12 1.94 19.22
N LEU A 40 -3.29 0.90 19.23
CA LEU A 40 -1.83 1.04 19.04
C LEU A 40 -1.50 1.50 17.62
N LEU A 41 -2.20 0.98 16.59
CA LEU A 41 -2.02 1.41 15.20
C LEU A 41 -2.45 2.86 14.99
N ASP A 42 -3.62 3.27 15.53
CA ASP A 42 -4.11 4.64 15.42
C ASP A 42 -3.17 5.65 16.11
N ALA A 43 -2.73 5.32 17.33
CA ALA A 43 -1.80 6.17 18.08
C ALA A 43 -0.44 6.29 17.37
N ALA A 44 0.09 5.16 16.88
CA ALA A 44 1.35 5.14 16.15
C ALA A 44 1.27 5.98 14.88
N PHE A 45 0.16 5.90 14.14
CA PHE A 45 -0.06 6.74 12.97
C PHE A 45 0.05 8.23 13.30
N GLY A 46 -0.63 8.70 14.33
CA GLY A 46 -0.57 10.10 14.76
C GLY A 46 0.82 10.54 15.22
N VAL A 47 1.54 9.68 15.94
CA VAL A 47 2.91 9.97 16.41
C VAL A 47 3.89 9.98 15.23
N PHE A 48 3.79 9.03 14.29
CA PHE A 48 4.62 9.02 13.07
C PHE A 48 4.38 10.25 12.19
N ALA A 49 3.12 10.66 12.01
CA ALA A 49 2.78 11.83 11.20
C ALA A 49 3.37 13.14 11.75
N THR A 50 3.45 13.26 13.08
CA THR A 50 3.95 14.48 13.73
C THR A 50 5.46 14.51 13.91
N ARG A 51 6.11 13.35 14.18
CA ARG A 51 7.52 13.28 14.57
C ARG A 51 8.42 12.65 13.51
N GLY A 52 7.85 11.90 12.57
CA GLY A 52 8.57 11.08 11.62
C GLY A 52 8.95 9.71 12.19
N PHE A 53 8.87 8.67 11.37
CA PHE A 53 9.04 7.28 11.78
C PHE A 53 10.35 7.00 12.51
N GLY A 54 11.48 7.47 11.99
CA GLY A 54 12.80 7.19 12.55
C GLY A 54 13.13 7.92 13.87
N ARG A 55 12.20 8.71 14.41
CA ARG A 55 12.38 9.51 15.63
C ARG A 55 11.44 9.11 16.75
N VAL A 56 10.66 8.04 16.55
CA VAL A 56 9.62 7.59 17.49
C VAL A 56 10.09 6.35 18.23
N SER A 57 9.82 6.29 19.54
CA SER A 57 10.06 5.14 20.40
C SER A 57 8.76 4.37 20.67
N ILE A 58 8.90 3.11 21.11
CA ILE A 58 7.77 2.28 21.56
C ILE A 58 7.05 2.94 22.74
N GLU A 59 7.81 3.60 23.61
CA GLU A 59 7.27 4.31 24.78
C GLU A 59 6.31 5.40 24.37
N GLU A 60 6.66 6.22 23.38
CA GLU A 60 5.82 7.32 22.88
C GLU A 60 4.52 6.80 22.23
N VAL A 61 4.61 5.69 21.50
CA VAL A 61 3.40 5.03 20.95
C VAL A 61 2.52 4.50 22.07
N CYS A 62 3.11 3.86 23.09
CA CYS A 62 2.37 3.34 24.25
C CYS A 62 1.69 4.47 25.03
N GLU A 63 2.38 5.57 25.26
CA GLU A 63 1.85 6.74 25.97
C GLU A 63 0.67 7.34 25.19
N ALA A 64 0.84 7.57 23.88
CA ALA A 64 -0.22 8.09 23.02
C ALA A 64 -1.44 7.17 22.95
N ALA A 65 -1.24 5.85 22.98
CA ALA A 65 -2.31 4.86 22.97
C ALA A 65 -2.99 4.63 24.34
N GLY A 66 -2.39 5.14 25.43
CA GLY A 66 -2.83 4.85 26.81
C GLY A 66 -2.58 3.41 27.24
N TYR A 67 -1.51 2.78 26.74
CA TYR A 67 -1.16 1.39 27.03
C TYR A 67 0.26 1.25 27.59
N THR A 68 0.52 0.10 28.19
CA THR A 68 1.87 -0.24 28.68
C THR A 68 2.72 -0.89 27.59
N ARG A 69 4.05 -0.87 27.76
CA ARG A 69 4.99 -1.62 26.88
C ARG A 69 4.64 -3.11 26.79
N GLY A 70 4.18 -3.71 27.91
CA GLY A 70 3.71 -5.10 27.90
C GLY A 70 2.51 -5.35 26.98
N ALA A 71 1.60 -4.37 26.85
CA ALA A 71 0.51 -4.43 25.89
C ALA A 71 1.01 -4.30 24.44
N PHE A 72 2.02 -3.44 24.18
CA PHE A 72 2.69 -3.35 22.89
C PHE A 72 3.30 -4.70 22.49
N TYR A 73 4.22 -5.24 23.30
CA TYR A 73 4.92 -6.50 23.02
C TYR A 73 3.99 -7.74 22.98
N SER A 74 2.76 -7.64 23.48
CA SER A 74 1.74 -8.67 23.28
C SER A 74 1.12 -8.65 21.87
N ASN A 75 1.33 -7.58 21.09
CA ASN A 75 0.74 -7.36 19.76
C ASN A 75 1.77 -7.20 18.66
N PHE A 76 2.93 -6.61 18.96
CA PHE A 76 4.01 -6.29 18.00
C PHE A 76 5.36 -6.50 18.67
N ASP A 77 6.33 -7.06 17.95
CA ASP A 77 7.70 -7.23 18.45
C ASP A 77 8.53 -5.95 18.25
N THR A 78 8.25 -5.19 17.17
CA THR A 78 9.01 -3.99 16.79
C THR A 78 8.08 -2.89 16.25
N LEU A 79 8.61 -1.65 16.14
CA LEU A 79 7.93 -0.57 15.44
C LEU A 79 7.81 -0.86 13.94
N ASP A 80 8.76 -1.58 13.35
CA ASP A 80 8.68 -1.99 11.95
C ASP A 80 7.50 -2.93 11.72
N GLU A 81 7.28 -3.91 12.59
CA GLU A 81 6.13 -4.81 12.52
C GLU A 81 4.81 -4.04 12.65
N LEU A 82 4.74 -3.11 13.60
CA LEU A 82 3.57 -2.25 13.76
C LEU A 82 3.34 -1.41 12.50
N PHE A 83 4.39 -0.83 11.91
CA PHE A 83 4.27 -0.06 10.67
C PHE A 83 3.76 -0.93 9.51
N PHE A 84 4.31 -2.15 9.34
CA PHE A 84 3.83 -3.05 8.28
C PHE A 84 2.36 -3.45 8.46
N ALA A 85 1.91 -3.59 9.70
CA ALA A 85 0.50 -3.82 9.98
C ALA A 85 -0.37 -2.62 9.57
N LEU A 86 0.06 -1.40 9.92
CA LEU A 86 -0.57 -0.15 9.50
C LEU A 86 -0.57 0.01 7.97
N TYR A 87 0.56 -0.29 7.33
CA TYR A 87 0.69 -0.23 5.87
C TYR A 87 -0.27 -1.19 5.17
N THR A 88 -0.38 -2.43 5.68
CA THR A 88 -1.30 -3.43 5.13
C THR A 88 -2.75 -2.97 5.27
N GLU A 89 -3.16 -2.51 6.45
CA GLU A 89 -4.52 -2.03 6.71
C GLU A 89 -4.89 -0.85 5.80
N ARG A 90 -3.98 0.13 5.63
CA ARG A 90 -4.18 1.27 4.75
C ARG A 90 -4.23 0.89 3.27
N SER A 91 -3.39 -0.06 2.85
CA SER A 91 -3.38 -0.57 1.47
C SER A 91 -4.65 -1.34 1.14
N GLU A 92 -5.15 -2.16 2.06
CA GLU A 92 -6.41 -2.88 1.91
C GLU A 92 -7.60 -1.92 1.85
N LEU A 93 -7.64 -0.91 2.73
CA LEU A 93 -8.67 0.12 2.71
C LEU A 93 -8.68 0.87 1.37
N LEU A 94 -7.51 1.27 0.86
CA LEU A 94 -7.38 1.93 -0.43
C LEU A 94 -7.90 1.04 -1.57
N ALA A 95 -7.51 -0.24 -1.58
CA ALA A 95 -7.97 -1.18 -2.60
C ALA A 95 -9.50 -1.34 -2.58
N HIS A 96 -10.11 -1.45 -1.38
CA HIS A 96 -11.56 -1.49 -1.23
C HIS A 96 -12.26 -0.22 -1.70
N GLN A 97 -11.70 0.95 -1.41
CA GLN A 97 -12.27 2.24 -1.84
C GLN A 97 -12.23 2.39 -3.36
N VAL A 98 -11.11 2.06 -3.99
CA VAL A 98 -11.00 2.08 -5.46
C VAL A 98 -12.00 1.10 -6.08
N ALA A 99 -12.09 -0.13 -5.57
CA ALA A 99 -13.05 -1.12 -6.07
C ALA A 99 -14.50 -0.68 -5.89
N ALA A 100 -14.84 -0.06 -4.75
CA ALA A 100 -16.19 0.47 -4.49
C ALA A 100 -16.51 1.71 -5.35
N GLY A 101 -15.51 2.53 -5.68
CA GLY A 101 -15.65 3.70 -6.54
C GLY A 101 -15.90 3.34 -8.01
N LEU A 102 -15.44 2.17 -8.45
CA LEU A 102 -15.68 1.62 -9.79
C LEU A 102 -17.07 0.94 -9.86
N THR A 103 -18.13 1.70 -9.61
CA THR A 103 -19.50 1.19 -9.45
C THR A 103 -20.20 0.81 -10.75
N LEU A 104 -19.75 1.33 -11.90
CA LEU A 104 -20.27 1.04 -13.24
C LEU A 104 -19.11 0.63 -14.15
N PRO A 105 -19.35 -0.25 -15.15
CA PRO A 105 -18.34 -0.50 -16.17
C PRO A 105 -18.01 0.85 -16.84
N PRO A 106 -16.73 1.29 -16.78
CA PRO A 106 -16.35 2.55 -17.42
C PRO A 106 -16.55 2.43 -18.94
N SER A 107 -17.05 3.48 -19.56
CA SER A 107 -17.24 3.53 -21.00
C SER A 107 -15.92 3.66 -21.76
N ASP A 108 -14.94 4.29 -21.12
CA ASP A 108 -13.60 4.54 -21.68
C ASP A 108 -12.52 4.69 -20.57
N ILE A 109 -11.28 4.86 -20.99
CA ILE A 109 -10.13 5.01 -20.07
C ILE A 109 -10.21 6.29 -19.24
N PRO A 110 -10.53 7.48 -19.78
CA PRO A 110 -10.69 8.69 -18.99
C PRO A 110 -11.69 8.53 -17.83
N GLU A 111 -12.84 7.91 -18.09
CA GLU A 111 -13.83 7.66 -17.06
C GLU A 111 -13.33 6.68 -15.99
N LEU A 112 -12.67 5.58 -16.39
CA LEU A 112 -12.05 4.64 -15.48
C LEU A 112 -11.04 5.34 -14.55
N VAL A 113 -10.17 6.16 -15.13
CA VAL A 113 -9.15 6.90 -14.39
C VAL A 113 -9.81 7.91 -13.45
N ALA A 114 -10.80 8.67 -13.93
CA ALA A 114 -11.50 9.66 -13.11
C ALA A 114 -12.16 9.01 -11.89
N GLN A 115 -12.88 7.91 -12.08
CA GLN A 115 -13.50 7.14 -10.99
C GLN A 115 -12.46 6.64 -9.99
N ALA A 116 -11.36 6.03 -10.47
CA ALA A 116 -10.28 5.53 -9.62
C ALA A 116 -9.61 6.65 -8.80
N VAL A 117 -9.30 7.78 -9.43
CA VAL A 117 -8.65 8.93 -8.77
C VAL A 117 -9.58 9.61 -7.76
N GLN A 118 -10.88 9.71 -8.06
CA GLN A 118 -11.87 10.25 -7.12
C GLN A 118 -12.04 9.35 -5.89
N ALA A 119 -11.94 8.04 -6.05
CA ALA A 119 -12.01 7.08 -4.95
C ALA A 119 -10.75 7.10 -4.04
N LEU A 120 -9.63 7.69 -4.51
CA LEU A 120 -8.42 7.82 -3.69
C LEU A 120 -8.67 8.78 -2.52
N MET A 121 -8.58 8.26 -1.30
CA MET A 121 -8.47 9.12 -0.12
C MET A 121 -7.08 9.77 -0.10
N VAL A 122 -7.08 11.10 -0.21
CA VAL A 122 -5.87 11.90 -0.11
C VAL A 122 -5.64 12.23 1.37
N ASP A 123 -4.82 11.42 2.02
CA ASP A 123 -4.42 11.58 3.41
C ASP A 123 -2.95 12.04 3.44
N ARG A 124 -2.75 13.34 3.69
CA ARG A 124 -1.41 13.94 3.74
C ARG A 124 -0.52 13.30 4.80
N ASP A 125 -1.09 12.97 5.95
CA ASP A 125 -0.34 12.37 7.06
C ASP A 125 0.13 10.97 6.68
N TRP A 126 -0.71 10.20 5.98
CA TRP A 126 -0.30 8.91 5.45
C TRP A 126 0.82 9.03 4.40
N ILE A 127 0.76 10.02 3.53
CA ILE A 127 1.81 10.26 2.54
C ILE A 127 3.13 10.61 3.23
N LEU A 128 3.11 11.46 4.26
CA LEU A 128 4.29 11.78 5.08
C LEU A 128 4.87 10.52 5.73
N VAL A 129 4.05 9.78 6.47
CA VAL A 129 4.46 8.56 7.19
C VAL A 129 5.03 7.52 6.25
N SER A 130 4.37 7.26 5.12
CA SER A 130 4.81 6.26 4.15
C SER A 130 6.09 6.67 3.41
N THR A 131 6.28 7.98 3.18
CA THR A 131 7.50 8.52 2.54
C THR A 131 8.69 8.45 3.49
N ASP A 132 8.50 8.84 4.74
CA ASP A 132 9.55 8.77 5.77
C ASP A 132 9.98 7.31 6.04
N PHE A 133 9.02 6.39 6.09
CA PHE A 133 9.34 4.96 6.19
C PHE A 133 10.11 4.43 4.99
N ARG A 134 9.81 4.89 3.77
CA ARG A 134 10.58 4.52 2.57
C ARG A 134 12.05 4.96 2.69
N LEU A 135 12.29 6.17 3.22
CA LEU A 135 13.64 6.66 3.45
C LEU A 135 14.37 5.87 4.55
N TYR A 136 13.66 5.50 5.61
CA TYR A 136 14.19 4.62 6.65
C TYR A 136 14.53 3.23 6.09
N ALA A 137 13.61 2.61 5.35
CA ALA A 137 13.82 1.31 4.72
C ALA A 137 15.01 1.32 3.75
N ALA A 138 15.21 2.41 2.99
CA ALA A 138 16.33 2.53 2.07
C ALA A 138 17.70 2.44 2.77
N ARG A 139 17.77 2.76 4.08
CA ARG A 139 18.98 2.67 4.90
C ARG A 139 19.11 1.34 5.66
N ASN A 140 18.04 0.51 5.66
CA ASN A 140 17.95 -0.73 6.41
C ASN A 140 17.59 -1.89 5.47
N PRO A 141 18.58 -2.72 5.03
CA PRO A 141 18.36 -3.73 3.97
C PRO A 141 17.26 -4.75 4.27
N GLU A 142 17.09 -5.19 5.51
CA GLU A 142 16.05 -6.14 5.92
C GLU A 142 14.66 -5.51 5.81
N VAL A 143 14.51 -4.28 6.32
CA VAL A 143 13.27 -3.50 6.21
C VAL A 143 12.94 -3.21 4.74
N ALA A 144 13.95 -2.88 3.93
CA ALA A 144 13.78 -2.69 2.48
C ALA A 144 13.28 -3.97 1.79
N ALA A 145 13.76 -5.14 2.20
CA ALA A 145 13.28 -6.41 1.64
C ALA A 145 11.80 -6.65 1.98
N ALA A 146 11.41 -6.41 3.23
CA ALA A 146 10.02 -6.53 3.67
C ALA A 146 9.11 -5.51 2.95
N LEU A 147 9.53 -4.25 2.83
CA LEU A 147 8.77 -3.22 2.11
C LEU A 147 8.61 -3.57 0.63
N ARG A 148 9.67 -4.08 -0.03
CA ARG A 148 9.56 -4.57 -1.43
C ARG A 148 8.52 -5.67 -1.57
N ALA A 149 8.46 -6.61 -0.62
CA ALA A 149 7.46 -7.68 -0.65
C ALA A 149 6.03 -7.14 -0.55
N HIS A 150 5.77 -6.16 0.33
CA HIS A 150 4.47 -5.48 0.42
C HIS A 150 4.12 -4.71 -0.86
N ARG A 151 5.07 -3.94 -1.41
CA ARG A 151 4.86 -3.20 -2.66
C ARG A 151 4.63 -4.12 -3.86
N ASN A 152 5.27 -5.29 -3.90
CA ASN A 152 5.02 -6.28 -4.94
C ASN A 152 3.58 -6.79 -4.89
N LYS A 153 3.03 -7.11 -3.70
CA LYS A 153 1.62 -7.50 -3.56
C LYS A 153 0.66 -6.43 -4.08
N LEU A 154 0.90 -5.16 -3.73
CA LEU A 154 0.10 -4.05 -4.24
C LEU A 154 0.19 -3.94 -5.77
N ARG A 155 1.40 -4.04 -6.33
CA ARG A 155 1.63 -4.03 -7.78
C ARG A 155 0.87 -5.16 -8.48
N ASP A 156 0.92 -6.37 -7.94
CA ASP A 156 0.24 -7.54 -8.51
C ASP A 156 -1.28 -7.34 -8.51
N ALA A 157 -1.83 -6.73 -7.45
CA ALA A 157 -3.25 -6.37 -7.38
C ALA A 157 -3.63 -5.31 -8.43
N ILE A 158 -2.82 -4.26 -8.61
CA ILE A 158 -3.02 -3.24 -9.65
C ILE A 158 -2.94 -3.90 -11.04
N ALA A 159 -1.94 -4.74 -11.30
CA ALA A 159 -1.78 -5.44 -12.56
C ALA A 159 -3.01 -6.30 -12.90
N ALA A 160 -3.54 -7.03 -11.92
CA ALA A 160 -4.75 -7.84 -12.09
C ALA A 160 -5.99 -6.99 -12.43
N SER A 161 -6.13 -5.82 -11.79
CA SER A 161 -7.25 -4.90 -12.02
C SER A 161 -7.19 -4.23 -13.40
N LEU A 162 -5.98 -3.89 -13.88
CA LEU A 162 -5.81 -3.20 -15.17
C LEU A 162 -5.88 -4.16 -16.37
N THR A 163 -5.51 -5.43 -16.19
CA THR A 163 -5.39 -6.40 -17.29
C THR A 163 -6.64 -6.55 -18.14
N PRO A 164 -7.87 -6.65 -17.59
CA PRO A 164 -9.08 -6.81 -18.39
C PRO A 164 -9.58 -5.52 -19.04
N ALA A 165 -9.15 -4.35 -18.54
CA ALA A 165 -9.71 -3.05 -18.92
C ALA A 165 -8.92 -2.32 -20.00
N ILE A 166 -7.65 -2.72 -20.27
CA ILE A 166 -6.74 -1.91 -21.08
C ILE A 166 -6.15 -2.73 -22.23
N ASP A 167 -6.37 -2.25 -23.46
CA ASP A 167 -5.62 -2.72 -24.62
C ASP A 167 -4.19 -2.14 -24.58
N ARG A 168 -3.21 -3.02 -24.42
CA ARG A 168 -1.80 -2.67 -24.29
C ARG A 168 -1.03 -2.71 -25.61
N SER A 169 -1.67 -3.07 -26.71
CA SER A 169 -0.99 -3.29 -28.01
C SER A 169 -0.31 -2.01 -28.56
N GLY A 170 -0.89 -0.84 -28.26
CA GLY A 170 -0.35 0.47 -28.66
C GLY A 170 0.68 1.08 -27.69
N LEU A 171 0.98 0.43 -26.58
CA LEU A 171 1.89 0.94 -25.57
C LEU A 171 3.35 0.57 -25.90
N PRO A 172 4.36 1.32 -25.38
CA PRO A 172 5.75 0.92 -25.42
C PRO A 172 5.97 -0.49 -24.84
N ALA A 173 6.93 -1.26 -25.36
CA ALA A 173 7.18 -2.65 -24.99
C ALA A 173 7.29 -2.87 -23.45
N SER A 174 7.91 -1.94 -22.73
CA SER A 174 8.03 -1.98 -21.26
C SER A 174 6.69 -1.88 -20.51
N LEU A 175 5.65 -1.34 -21.15
CA LEU A 175 4.31 -1.14 -20.59
C LEU A 175 3.28 -2.17 -21.10
N GLN A 176 3.66 -3.01 -22.05
CA GLN A 176 2.77 -4.05 -22.59
C GLN A 176 2.52 -5.19 -21.61
N THR A 177 3.42 -5.39 -20.63
CA THR A 177 3.22 -6.37 -19.58
C THR A 177 2.36 -5.80 -18.45
N PRO A 178 1.49 -6.60 -17.80
CA PRO A 178 0.73 -6.14 -16.64
C PRO A 178 1.61 -5.57 -15.52
N ASP A 179 2.75 -6.20 -15.25
CA ASP A 179 3.74 -5.74 -14.25
C ASP A 179 4.36 -4.39 -14.63
N GLY A 180 4.77 -4.22 -15.88
CA GLY A 180 5.34 -2.94 -16.37
C GLY A 180 4.35 -1.79 -16.27
N LEU A 181 3.09 -2.04 -16.66
CA LEU A 181 2.02 -1.04 -16.56
C LEU A 181 1.73 -0.68 -15.10
N ALA A 182 1.60 -1.67 -14.21
CA ALA A 182 1.38 -1.44 -12.79
C ALA A 182 2.54 -0.66 -12.14
N ARG A 183 3.80 -0.94 -12.53
CA ARG A 183 4.96 -0.15 -12.10
C ARG A 183 4.85 1.31 -12.51
N ALA A 184 4.45 1.58 -13.76
CA ALA A 184 4.29 2.94 -14.25
C ALA A 184 3.18 3.69 -13.49
N VAL A 185 2.04 3.07 -13.26
CA VAL A 185 0.94 3.63 -12.45
C VAL A 185 1.43 3.98 -11.04
N MET A 186 2.14 3.05 -10.38
CA MET A 186 2.72 3.31 -9.04
C MET A 186 3.75 4.44 -9.05
N ALA A 187 4.60 4.53 -10.08
CA ALA A 187 5.61 5.58 -10.19
C ALA A 187 4.96 6.97 -10.40
N ILE A 188 3.91 7.06 -11.20
CA ILE A 188 3.13 8.29 -11.39
C ILE A 188 2.47 8.69 -10.08
N HIS A 189 1.82 7.76 -9.38
CA HIS A 189 1.19 8.02 -8.09
C HIS A 189 2.23 8.50 -7.05
N ASP A 190 3.36 7.82 -6.92
CA ASP A 190 4.42 8.19 -5.98
C ASP A 190 5.01 9.59 -6.29
N GLY A 191 5.16 9.94 -7.57
CA GLY A 191 5.58 11.27 -8.00
C GLY A 191 4.54 12.34 -7.65
N ALA A 192 3.29 12.11 -8.00
CA ALA A 192 2.19 13.04 -7.74
C ALA A 192 1.98 13.29 -6.23
N THR A 193 2.14 12.25 -5.38
CA THR A 193 2.05 12.41 -3.91
C THR A 193 3.19 13.26 -3.35
N THR A 194 4.36 13.30 -3.98
CA THR A 194 5.46 14.18 -3.59
C THR A 194 5.08 15.65 -3.81
N GLU A 195 4.50 15.98 -4.96
CA GLU A 195 4.00 17.34 -5.25
C GLU A 195 2.91 17.75 -4.25
N LEU A 196 1.99 16.83 -3.94
CA LEU A 196 0.95 17.09 -2.93
C LEU A 196 1.51 17.47 -1.56
N LEU A 197 2.61 16.83 -1.12
CA LEU A 197 3.26 17.17 0.15
C LEU A 197 3.78 18.60 0.19
N LEU A 198 4.24 19.13 -0.96
CA LEU A 198 4.83 20.46 -1.09
C LEU A 198 3.76 21.53 -1.31
N ASP A 199 2.84 21.29 -2.24
CA ASP A 199 1.83 22.26 -2.66
C ASP A 199 0.59 22.28 -1.75
N ASN A 200 0.30 21.16 -1.07
CA ASN A 200 -0.87 20.95 -0.21
C ASN A 200 -2.20 21.28 -0.92
N ASP A 201 -2.29 20.94 -2.21
CA ASP A 201 -3.48 21.15 -3.06
C ASP A 201 -4.04 19.79 -3.54
N PRO A 202 -5.00 19.20 -2.82
CA PRO A 202 -5.61 17.93 -3.20
C PRO A 202 -6.40 17.98 -4.52
N ALA A 203 -6.94 19.13 -4.90
CA ALA A 203 -7.71 19.25 -6.13
C ALA A 203 -6.75 19.19 -7.35
N ARG A 204 -5.68 19.97 -7.30
CA ARG A 204 -4.61 19.95 -8.31
C ARG A 204 -3.97 18.56 -8.41
N PHE A 205 -3.68 17.93 -7.26
CA PHE A 205 -3.16 16.56 -7.23
C PHE A 205 -4.05 15.59 -8.01
N ARG A 206 -5.37 15.59 -7.75
CA ARG A 206 -6.30 14.68 -8.42
C ARG A 206 -6.39 14.95 -9.92
N SER A 207 -6.49 16.23 -10.33
CA SER A 207 -6.55 16.59 -11.74
C SER A 207 -5.29 16.14 -12.47
N TRP A 208 -4.12 16.48 -11.93
CA TRP A 208 -2.84 16.14 -12.54
C TRP A 208 -2.59 14.63 -12.59
N LEU A 209 -2.91 13.91 -11.51
CA LEU A 209 -2.82 12.45 -11.48
C LEU A 209 -3.73 11.80 -12.54
N ALA A 210 -4.96 12.30 -12.70
CA ALA A 210 -5.88 11.81 -13.71
C ALA A 210 -5.35 12.04 -15.12
N ASP A 211 -4.83 13.24 -15.42
CA ASP A 211 -4.25 13.57 -16.72
C ASP A 211 -3.08 12.66 -17.07
N LEU A 212 -2.15 12.44 -16.12
CA LEU A 212 -0.98 11.58 -16.33
C LEU A 212 -1.37 10.11 -16.54
N LEU A 213 -2.31 9.60 -15.73
CA LEU A 213 -2.77 8.21 -15.86
C LEU A 213 -3.54 8.01 -17.17
N THR A 214 -4.38 8.96 -17.56
CA THR A 214 -5.09 8.91 -18.83
C THR A 214 -4.09 8.91 -20.00
N ALA A 215 -3.13 9.82 -20.00
CA ALA A 215 -2.09 9.87 -21.04
C ALA A 215 -1.21 8.60 -21.10
N LEU A 216 -1.00 7.92 -19.96
CA LEU A 216 -0.31 6.63 -19.90
C LEU A 216 -1.14 5.50 -20.51
N LEU A 217 -2.43 5.44 -20.18
CA LEU A 217 -3.29 4.29 -20.44
C LEU A 217 -4.00 4.36 -21.78
N GLU A 218 -4.18 5.56 -22.36
CA GLU A 218 -4.74 5.71 -23.70
C GLU A 218 -3.73 5.28 -24.78
N PRO A 219 -4.12 4.35 -25.68
CA PRO A 219 -3.28 3.98 -26.81
C PRO A 219 -3.04 5.22 -27.69
N ARG A 220 -1.80 5.55 -27.93
CA ARG A 220 -1.46 6.58 -28.91
C ARG A 220 -1.97 6.12 -30.28
N GLN A 221 -2.98 6.80 -30.83
CA GLN A 221 -3.30 6.66 -32.25
C GLN A 221 -2.02 7.03 -33.01
N THR A 222 -1.37 6.03 -33.61
CA THR A 222 -0.33 6.29 -34.59
C THR A 222 -0.96 7.14 -35.69
N ARG A 223 -0.63 8.42 -35.72
CA ARG A 223 -0.94 9.26 -36.87
C ARG A 223 -0.32 8.55 -38.10
N THR A 224 -1.17 7.81 -38.81
CA THR A 224 -0.82 7.37 -40.16
C THR A 224 -0.63 8.68 -40.97
N SER A 225 0.60 9.11 -41.15
CA SER A 225 0.86 10.20 -42.04
C SER A 225 0.43 9.72 -43.43
N ALA A 226 -0.66 10.33 -43.91
CA ALA A 226 -1.11 10.10 -45.29
C ALA A 226 0.10 10.35 -46.23
N PRO A 227 0.35 9.46 -47.18
CA PRO A 227 1.45 9.67 -48.14
C PRO A 227 1.21 10.98 -48.87
N ALA A 228 2.17 11.87 -48.83
CA ALA A 228 2.18 13.11 -49.60
C ALA A 228 1.87 12.78 -51.06
N LYS A 229 0.73 13.26 -51.58
CA LYS A 229 0.41 13.21 -53.01
C LYS A 229 1.55 13.95 -53.72
N HIS A 230 2.36 13.21 -54.44
CA HIS A 230 3.33 13.75 -55.37
C HIS A 230 2.54 14.47 -56.49
N PRO A 231 2.80 15.76 -56.76
CA PRO A 231 2.19 16.39 -57.93
C PRO A 231 2.74 15.74 -59.20
N ALA A 232 1.85 15.36 -60.11
CA ALA A 232 2.20 14.82 -61.43
C ALA A 232 3.07 15.84 -62.19
N PRO A 233 4.10 15.41 -62.94
CA PRO A 233 4.86 16.30 -63.79
C PRO A 233 4.00 16.79 -64.94
N ASN A 234 3.91 18.11 -65.12
CA ASN A 234 3.34 18.75 -66.30
C ASN A 234 4.13 18.36 -67.55
N SER A 235 3.43 17.68 -68.47
CA SER A 235 3.91 17.47 -69.84
C SER A 235 3.67 18.74 -70.64
N HIS A 236 4.74 19.33 -71.19
CA HIS A 236 4.76 20.22 -72.33
C HIS A 236 5.48 19.52 -73.47
#